data_d01ad219515d676dfbdbf5a419f0c47c
#
_entry.id   d01ad219515d676dfbdbf5a419f0c47c
#
_cell.length_a   1.000
_cell.length_b   1.000
_cell.length_c   1.000
_cell.angle_alpha   90.00
_cell.angle_beta   90.00
_cell.angle_gamma   90.00
#
_symmetry.space_group_name_H-M   'P 1'
#
loop_
_entity.id
_entity.type
_entity.pdbx_description
1 polymer ?
#
loop_
_entity_poly.entity_id
_entity_poly.type
_entity_poly.pdbx_seq_one_letter_code
_entity_poly.pdbx_strand_id
1 'polypeptide(L)'
;VPEQSDNRRPKKSGARHRARKRAVDLLFEAEARGVTDLDGLLAERRQLAADDAAVAPVSEYTATLVTGVGLDGDQIDSVISSHLTGWTLTRLPAVDRAIMRIAVWELFNAVDVPPAVVVDEAVELAKELSTDESPTYLNGVLGKVATLAPQVRAAAAAQPAERPE
;
A
#
# COMPACT_ATOMS: atom_id res chain seq x y z
N VAL A 1 -24.33 32.00 -20.15
CA VAL A 1 -23.91 30.65 -19.79
C VAL A 1 -23.02 30.78 -18.57
N PRO A 2 -23.42 30.29 -17.39
CA PRO A 2 -22.50 30.35 -16.26
C PRO A 2 -21.31 29.47 -16.57
N GLU A 3 -20.13 30.08 -16.59
CA GLU A 3 -18.88 29.36 -16.58
C GLU A 3 -18.87 28.45 -15.34
N GLN A 4 -18.97 27.16 -15.55
CA GLN A 4 -18.64 26.21 -14.53
C GLN A 4 -17.15 26.36 -14.28
N SER A 5 -16.81 27.11 -13.26
CA SER A 5 -15.44 27.13 -12.75
C SER A 5 -15.09 25.69 -12.39
N ASP A 6 -14.25 25.09 -13.21
CA ASP A 6 -13.64 23.81 -12.94
C ASP A 6 -12.78 23.97 -11.67
N ASN A 7 -13.44 23.84 -10.53
CA ASN A 7 -12.80 23.87 -9.22
C ASN A 7 -12.16 22.52 -8.96
N ARG A 8 -11.25 22.12 -9.88
CA ARG A 8 -10.33 21.02 -9.62
C ARG A 8 -9.35 21.51 -8.56
N ARG A 9 -9.75 21.32 -7.30
CA ARG A 9 -8.77 21.37 -6.22
C ARG A 9 -7.58 20.52 -6.66
N PRO A 10 -6.35 21.05 -6.66
CA PRO A 10 -5.19 20.24 -6.96
C PRO A 10 -5.25 19.00 -6.06
N LYS A 11 -5.27 17.82 -6.66
CA LYS A 11 -5.41 16.58 -5.93
C LYS A 11 -4.21 16.44 -5.01
N LYS A 12 -4.36 16.74 -3.73
CA LYS A 12 -3.35 16.42 -2.70
C LYS A 12 -2.97 14.92 -2.72
N SER A 13 -3.81 14.10 -3.34
CA SER A 13 -3.60 12.67 -3.57
C SER A 13 -2.52 12.33 -4.58
N GLY A 14 -2.09 13.25 -5.44
CA GLY A 14 -1.12 12.96 -6.49
C GLY A 14 0.23 12.47 -5.96
N ALA A 15 0.76 13.11 -4.91
CA ALA A 15 2.03 12.72 -4.30
C ALA A 15 1.93 11.38 -3.57
N ARG A 16 0.86 11.15 -2.81
CA ARG A 16 0.63 9.87 -2.12
C ARG A 16 0.31 8.75 -3.08
N HIS A 17 -0.44 9.01 -4.15
CA HIS A 17 -0.68 8.04 -5.20
C HIS A 17 0.63 7.58 -5.85
N ARG A 18 1.50 8.51 -6.21
CA ARG A 18 2.84 8.20 -6.74
C ARG A 18 3.70 7.43 -5.74
N ALA A 19 3.63 7.80 -4.47
CA ALA A 19 4.34 7.09 -3.40
C ALA A 19 3.86 5.64 -3.25
N ARG A 20 2.56 5.40 -3.33
CA ARG A 20 1.96 4.06 -3.31
C ARG A 20 2.38 3.25 -4.52
N LYS A 21 2.33 3.84 -5.70
CA LYS A 21 2.77 3.21 -6.95
C LYS A 21 4.24 2.79 -6.88
N ARG A 22 5.10 3.66 -6.35
CA ARG A 22 6.52 3.35 -6.13
C ARG A 22 6.71 2.20 -5.15
N ALA A 23 5.92 2.15 -4.07
CA ALA A 23 5.96 1.05 -3.11
C ALA A 23 5.54 -0.27 -3.75
N VAL A 24 4.52 -0.27 -4.61
CA VAL A 24 4.13 -1.46 -5.39
C VAL A 24 5.29 -1.95 -6.25
N ASP A 25 5.98 -1.07 -6.96
CA ASP A 25 7.12 -1.41 -7.79
C ASP A 25 8.26 -2.05 -6.98
N LEU A 26 8.56 -1.50 -5.81
CA LEU A 26 9.61 -2.02 -4.93
C LEU A 26 9.26 -3.38 -4.34
N LEU A 27 8.02 -3.59 -3.91
CA LEU A 27 7.58 -4.89 -3.40
C LEU A 27 7.53 -5.94 -4.52
N PHE A 28 7.09 -5.56 -5.71
CA PHE A 28 7.10 -6.43 -6.88
C PHE A 28 8.54 -6.86 -7.23
N GLU A 29 9.46 -5.91 -7.28
CA GLU A 29 10.89 -6.20 -7.53
C GLU A 29 11.48 -7.14 -6.47
N ALA A 30 11.21 -6.87 -5.19
CA ALA A 30 11.68 -7.70 -4.09
C ALA A 30 11.22 -9.15 -4.24
N GLU A 31 9.95 -9.37 -4.52
CA GLU A 31 9.41 -10.71 -4.72
C GLU A 31 10.03 -11.39 -5.94
N ALA A 32 10.14 -10.68 -7.06
CA ALA A 32 10.73 -11.22 -8.29
C ALA A 32 12.21 -11.61 -8.13
N ARG A 33 12.95 -10.88 -7.31
CA ARG A 33 14.36 -11.13 -7.02
C ARG A 33 14.60 -12.07 -5.83
N GLY A 34 13.54 -12.47 -5.12
CA GLY A 34 13.66 -13.25 -3.89
C GLY A 34 14.31 -12.48 -2.73
N VAL A 35 14.20 -11.15 -2.72
CA VAL A 35 14.73 -10.28 -1.66
C VAL A 35 13.71 -10.21 -0.52
N THR A 36 14.12 -10.60 0.67
CA THR A 36 13.30 -10.55 1.89
C THR A 36 13.64 -9.37 2.79
N ASP A 37 14.84 -8.83 2.67
CA ASP A 37 15.30 -7.63 3.39
C ASP A 37 14.84 -6.36 2.67
N LEU A 38 13.64 -5.90 3.00
CA LEU A 38 13.06 -4.71 2.38
C LEU A 38 13.77 -3.42 2.82
N ASP A 39 14.27 -3.36 4.04
CA ASP A 39 15.05 -2.20 4.50
C ASP A 39 16.36 -2.09 3.73
N GLY A 40 17.01 -3.20 3.46
CA GLY A 40 18.22 -3.27 2.62
C GLY A 40 17.92 -2.82 1.18
N LEU A 41 16.79 -3.23 0.62
CA LEU A 41 16.36 -2.78 -0.72
C LEU A 41 16.13 -1.27 -0.76
N LEU A 42 15.48 -0.71 0.26
CA LEU A 42 15.28 0.74 0.36
C LEU A 42 16.61 1.49 0.45
N ALA A 43 17.54 1.02 1.27
CA ALA A 43 18.85 1.62 1.43
C ALA A 43 19.62 1.61 0.10
N GLU A 44 19.62 0.49 -0.61
CA GLU A 44 20.21 0.35 -1.95
C GLU A 44 19.61 1.36 -2.93
N ARG A 45 18.28 1.46 -2.96
CA ARG A 45 17.58 2.37 -3.90
C ARG A 45 17.83 3.84 -3.57
N ARG A 46 17.90 4.20 -2.30
CA ARG A 46 18.26 5.56 -1.86
C ARG A 46 19.70 5.91 -2.27
N GLN A 47 20.61 4.97 -2.16
CA GLN A 47 21.99 5.17 -2.59
C GLN A 47 22.07 5.35 -4.12
N LEU A 48 21.36 4.55 -4.89
CA LEU A 48 21.29 4.71 -6.34
C LEU A 48 20.73 6.08 -6.73
N ALA A 49 19.68 6.54 -6.05
CA ALA A 49 19.10 7.86 -6.31
C ALA A 49 20.05 9.01 -5.94
N ALA A 50 20.89 8.83 -4.93
CA ALA A 50 21.91 9.81 -4.56
C ALA A 50 23.05 9.89 -5.58
N ASP A 51 23.39 8.77 -6.22
CA ASP A 51 24.52 8.66 -7.16
C ASP A 51 24.10 8.94 -8.61
N ASP A 52 22.82 8.75 -8.96
CA ASP A 52 22.31 8.87 -10.33
C ASP A 52 21.01 9.70 -10.35
N ALA A 53 21.06 10.88 -10.95
CA ALA A 53 19.91 11.77 -11.09
C ALA A 53 18.77 11.18 -11.94
N ALA A 54 19.03 10.14 -12.74
CA ALA A 54 18.02 9.44 -13.52
C ALA A 54 17.16 8.51 -12.65
N VAL A 55 17.63 8.16 -11.44
CA VAL A 55 16.89 7.36 -10.47
C VAL A 55 16.08 8.29 -9.58
N ALA A 56 14.76 8.08 -9.55
CA ALA A 56 13.87 8.90 -8.72
C ALA A 56 14.18 8.69 -7.22
N PRO A 57 14.20 9.75 -6.41
CA PRO A 57 14.32 9.64 -4.97
C PRO A 57 13.16 8.84 -4.38
N VAL A 58 13.43 8.09 -3.31
CA VAL A 58 12.41 7.38 -2.54
C VAL A 58 11.75 8.36 -1.57
N SER A 59 10.46 8.61 -1.74
CA SER A 59 9.72 9.47 -0.82
C SER A 59 9.59 8.85 0.56
N GLU A 60 9.41 9.69 1.59
CA GLU A 60 9.18 9.23 2.97
C GLU A 60 7.96 8.30 3.06
N TYR A 61 6.88 8.62 2.36
CA TYR A 61 5.68 7.79 2.40
C TYR A 61 5.90 6.42 1.74
N THR A 62 6.62 6.35 0.63
CA THR A 62 7.03 5.08 0.02
C THR A 62 7.83 4.23 1.01
N ALA A 63 8.81 4.82 1.68
CA ALA A 63 9.61 4.13 2.68
C ALA A 63 8.76 3.64 3.85
N THR A 64 7.82 4.44 4.33
CA THR A 64 6.89 4.06 5.39
C THR A 64 6.06 2.83 5.01
N LEU A 65 5.53 2.80 3.79
CA LEU A 65 4.74 1.68 3.29
C LEU A 65 5.58 0.40 3.17
N VAL A 66 6.73 0.49 2.55
CA VAL A 66 7.61 -0.69 2.33
C VAL A 66 8.12 -1.24 3.66
N THR A 67 8.58 -0.37 4.55
CA THR A 67 9.03 -0.76 5.90
C THR A 67 7.90 -1.39 6.70
N GLY A 68 6.71 -0.79 6.67
CA GLY A 68 5.54 -1.30 7.37
C GLY A 68 5.10 -2.69 6.89
N VAL A 69 5.05 -2.89 5.59
CA VAL A 69 4.77 -4.20 5.00
C VAL A 69 5.83 -5.23 5.39
N GLY A 70 7.09 -4.83 5.44
CA GLY A 70 8.18 -5.72 5.87
C GLY A 70 8.05 -6.17 7.31
N LEU A 71 7.70 -5.24 8.22
CA LEU A 71 7.55 -5.54 9.65
C LEU A 71 6.32 -6.41 9.94
N ASP A 72 5.20 -6.13 9.29
CA ASP A 72 3.91 -6.75 9.59
C ASP A 72 3.50 -7.80 8.55
N GLY A 73 4.44 -8.25 7.72
CA GLY A 73 4.17 -9.08 6.54
C GLY A 73 3.35 -10.34 6.82
N ASP A 74 3.69 -11.11 7.86
CA ASP A 74 2.99 -12.34 8.19
C ASP A 74 1.54 -12.08 8.63
N GLN A 75 1.31 -11.05 9.44
CA GLN A 75 -0.02 -10.64 9.86
C GLN A 75 -0.84 -10.12 8.68
N ILE A 76 -0.25 -9.30 7.83
CA ILE A 76 -0.90 -8.77 6.64
C ILE A 76 -1.34 -9.92 5.72
N ASP A 77 -0.45 -10.86 5.43
CA ASP A 77 -0.74 -12.01 4.56
C ASP A 77 -1.82 -12.91 5.15
N SER A 78 -1.84 -13.09 6.46
CA SER A 78 -2.88 -13.83 7.17
C SER A 78 -4.25 -13.17 7.03
N VAL A 79 -4.31 -11.85 7.20
CA VAL A 79 -5.57 -11.08 7.01
C VAL A 79 -6.05 -11.17 5.57
N ILE A 80 -5.17 -10.98 4.59
CA ILE A 80 -5.54 -11.10 3.18
C ILE A 80 -6.08 -12.50 2.90
N SER A 81 -5.34 -13.53 3.26
CA SER A 81 -5.70 -14.94 2.99
C SER A 81 -7.06 -15.31 3.57
N SER A 82 -7.41 -14.79 4.74
CA SER A 82 -8.71 -15.06 5.39
C SER A 82 -9.89 -14.41 4.67
N HIS A 83 -9.67 -13.45 3.79
CA HIS A 83 -10.71 -12.73 3.06
C HIS A 83 -10.74 -13.04 1.56
N LEU A 84 -9.81 -13.85 1.06
CA LEU A 84 -9.81 -14.26 -0.36
C LEU A 84 -10.94 -15.28 -0.62
N THR A 85 -11.59 -15.14 -1.78
CA THR A 85 -12.58 -16.09 -2.28
C THR A 85 -12.15 -16.61 -3.65
N GLY A 86 -12.05 -17.92 -3.81
CA GLY A 86 -11.71 -18.55 -5.08
C GLY A 86 -10.24 -18.50 -5.49
N TRP A 87 -9.39 -17.81 -4.71
CA TRP A 87 -7.96 -17.65 -4.98
C TRP A 87 -7.15 -17.84 -3.70
N THR A 88 -5.93 -18.30 -3.85
CA THR A 88 -4.93 -18.28 -2.78
C THR A 88 -3.97 -17.11 -3.00
N LEU A 89 -3.38 -16.61 -1.93
CA LEU A 89 -2.46 -15.48 -2.00
C LEU A 89 -1.31 -15.74 -3.00
N THR A 90 -0.76 -16.95 -3.01
CA THR A 90 0.35 -17.32 -3.90
C THR A 90 -0.06 -17.42 -5.38
N ARG A 91 -1.33 -17.62 -5.67
CA ARG A 91 -1.85 -17.70 -7.04
C ARG A 91 -2.29 -16.37 -7.62
N LEU A 92 -2.47 -15.36 -6.79
CA LEU A 92 -2.78 -14.01 -7.27
C LEU A 92 -1.63 -13.47 -8.12
N PRO A 93 -1.92 -12.60 -9.10
CA PRO A 93 -0.86 -11.83 -9.74
C PRO A 93 0.01 -11.11 -8.72
N ALA A 94 1.33 -11.09 -8.93
CA ALA A 94 2.27 -10.49 -7.98
C ALA A 94 1.99 -8.99 -7.73
N VAL A 95 1.50 -8.29 -8.74
CA VAL A 95 1.08 -6.88 -8.60
C VAL A 95 -0.10 -6.76 -7.65
N ASP A 96 -1.10 -7.64 -7.77
CA ASP A 96 -2.26 -7.66 -6.86
C ASP A 96 -1.85 -7.91 -5.41
N ARG A 97 -0.93 -8.86 -5.19
CA ARG A 97 -0.37 -9.08 -3.84
C ARG A 97 0.27 -7.84 -3.27
N ALA A 98 1.11 -7.18 -4.06
CA ALA A 98 1.79 -5.96 -3.62
C ALA A 98 0.80 -4.85 -3.27
N ILE A 99 -0.20 -4.62 -4.11
CA ILE A 99 -1.25 -3.62 -3.87
C ILE A 99 -2.03 -3.96 -2.59
N MET A 100 -2.44 -5.21 -2.41
CA MET A 100 -3.20 -5.62 -1.24
C MET A 100 -2.38 -5.49 0.05
N ARG A 101 -1.11 -5.84 0.03
CA ARG A 101 -0.23 -5.72 1.20
C ARG A 101 -0.11 -4.27 1.65
N ILE A 102 0.10 -3.36 0.73
CA ILE A 102 0.16 -1.92 1.01
C ILE A 102 -1.18 -1.42 1.55
N ALA A 103 -2.29 -1.78 0.91
CA ALA A 103 -3.61 -1.34 1.32
C ALA A 103 -3.98 -1.84 2.71
N VAL A 104 -3.72 -3.09 3.03
CA VAL A 104 -3.99 -3.65 4.37
C VAL A 104 -3.13 -2.98 5.42
N TRP A 105 -1.86 -2.72 5.13
CA TRP A 105 -1.02 -1.96 6.04
C TRP A 105 -1.59 -0.56 6.31
N GLU A 106 -2.00 0.17 5.27
CA GLU A 106 -2.61 1.50 5.41
C GLU A 106 -3.95 1.44 6.18
N LEU A 107 -4.79 0.46 5.89
CA LEU A 107 -6.06 0.27 6.60
C LEU A 107 -5.87 0.14 8.12
N PHE A 108 -4.80 -0.49 8.54
CA PHE A 108 -4.55 -0.77 9.96
C PHE A 108 -3.68 0.28 10.65
N ASN A 109 -2.85 1.00 9.92
CA ASN A 109 -1.82 1.87 10.50
C ASN A 109 -1.91 3.34 10.09
N ALA A 110 -2.43 3.65 8.90
CA ALA A 110 -2.48 5.02 8.40
C ALA A 110 -3.76 5.74 8.88
N VAL A 111 -3.77 6.12 10.16
CA VAL A 111 -4.95 6.68 10.84
C VAL A 111 -5.46 7.99 10.22
N ASP A 112 -4.60 8.74 9.53
CA ASP A 112 -4.93 9.97 8.81
C ASP A 112 -5.58 9.74 7.45
N VAL A 113 -5.62 8.48 6.96
CA VAL A 113 -6.23 8.12 5.69
C VAL A 113 -7.54 7.37 5.94
N PRO A 114 -8.69 7.92 5.51
CA PRO A 114 -9.96 7.21 5.64
C PRO A 114 -9.92 5.84 4.96
N PRO A 115 -10.51 4.79 5.55
CA PRO A 115 -10.51 3.45 4.96
C PRO A 115 -11.04 3.41 3.52
N ALA A 116 -12.10 4.15 3.22
CA ALA A 116 -12.64 4.23 1.87
C ALA A 116 -11.64 4.78 0.85
N VAL A 117 -10.82 5.75 1.25
CA VAL A 117 -9.75 6.31 0.41
C VAL A 117 -8.67 5.27 0.15
N VAL A 118 -8.29 4.50 1.15
CA VAL A 118 -7.30 3.40 0.98
C VAL A 118 -7.79 2.40 -0.08
N VAL A 119 -9.04 1.98 0.01
CA VAL A 119 -9.63 1.04 -0.95
C VAL A 119 -9.68 1.63 -2.35
N ASP A 120 -10.15 2.87 -2.49
CA ASP A 120 -10.24 3.55 -3.78
C ASP A 120 -8.88 3.70 -4.45
N GLU A 121 -7.85 4.07 -3.69
CA GLU A 121 -6.48 4.19 -4.20
C GLU A 121 -5.91 2.84 -4.65
N ALA A 122 -6.18 1.77 -3.92
CA ALA A 122 -5.78 0.42 -4.30
C ALA A 122 -6.46 -0.02 -5.61
N VAL A 123 -7.73 0.28 -5.78
CA VAL A 123 -8.48 -0.01 -7.01
C VAL A 123 -7.92 0.77 -8.19
N GLU A 124 -7.58 2.05 -8.01
CA GLU A 124 -6.93 2.86 -9.05
C GLU A 124 -5.56 2.29 -9.45
N LEU A 125 -4.75 1.85 -8.50
CA LEU A 125 -3.48 1.18 -8.79
C LEU A 125 -3.69 -0.12 -9.58
N ALA A 126 -4.71 -0.90 -9.25
CA ALA A 126 -5.03 -2.11 -9.99
C ALA A 126 -5.44 -1.82 -11.43
N LYS A 127 -6.19 -0.75 -11.66
CA LYS A 127 -6.54 -0.29 -13.02
C LYS A 127 -5.32 0.10 -13.84
N GLU A 128 -4.34 0.74 -13.22
CA GLU A 128 -3.12 1.19 -13.89
C GLU A 128 -2.14 0.05 -14.16
N LEU A 129 -2.02 -0.91 -13.24
CA LEU A 129 -0.86 -1.80 -13.16
C LEU A 129 -1.19 -3.28 -13.36
N SER A 130 -2.45 -3.71 -13.25
CA SER A 130 -2.82 -5.10 -13.20
C SER A 130 -3.80 -5.51 -14.30
N THR A 131 -4.47 -6.65 -14.14
CA THR A 131 -5.40 -7.19 -15.14
C THR A 131 -6.75 -6.50 -15.10
N ASP A 132 -7.56 -6.67 -16.14
CA ASP A 132 -8.91 -6.06 -16.23
C ASP A 132 -9.85 -6.51 -15.10
N GLU A 133 -9.65 -7.70 -14.56
CA GLU A 133 -10.47 -8.27 -13.48
C GLU A 133 -10.01 -7.82 -12.08
N SER A 134 -8.76 -7.41 -11.94
CA SER A 134 -8.15 -7.08 -10.66
C SER A 134 -8.86 -5.97 -9.89
N PRO A 135 -9.27 -4.84 -10.52
CA PRO A 135 -9.93 -3.76 -9.78
C PRO A 135 -11.18 -4.21 -9.03
N THR A 136 -12.04 -4.99 -9.67
CA THR A 136 -13.29 -5.50 -9.07
C THR A 136 -12.98 -6.48 -7.94
N TYR A 137 -12.03 -7.40 -8.17
CA TYR A 137 -11.64 -8.38 -7.18
C TYR A 137 -11.02 -7.73 -5.92
N LEU A 138 -10.08 -6.81 -6.12
CA LEU A 138 -9.45 -6.09 -5.02
C LEU A 138 -10.47 -5.24 -4.24
N ASN A 139 -11.38 -4.58 -4.94
CA ASN A 139 -12.44 -3.81 -4.30
C ASN A 139 -13.28 -4.67 -3.36
N GLY A 140 -13.64 -5.88 -3.79
CA GLY A 140 -14.42 -6.82 -2.98
C GLY A 140 -13.67 -7.30 -1.73
N VAL A 141 -12.41 -7.71 -1.88
CA VAL A 141 -11.58 -8.19 -0.78
C VAL A 141 -11.25 -7.06 0.20
N LEU A 142 -10.73 -5.96 -0.31
CA LEU A 142 -10.31 -4.83 0.53
C LEU A 142 -11.49 -4.11 1.19
N GLY A 143 -12.65 -4.11 0.56
CA GLY A 143 -13.87 -3.58 1.18
C GLY A 143 -14.25 -4.35 2.44
N LYS A 144 -14.07 -5.66 2.45
CA LYS A 144 -14.29 -6.50 3.65
C LYS A 144 -13.24 -6.21 4.73
N VAL A 145 -11.97 -6.13 4.36
CA VAL A 145 -10.88 -5.81 5.30
C VAL A 145 -11.06 -4.41 5.88
N ALA A 146 -11.52 -3.45 5.08
CA ALA A 146 -11.77 -2.08 5.51
C ALA A 146 -12.78 -1.98 6.67
N THR A 147 -13.72 -2.92 6.78
CA THR A 147 -14.67 -2.96 7.91
C THR A 147 -13.98 -3.20 9.25
N LEU A 148 -12.79 -3.78 9.25
CA LEU A 148 -11.99 -4.04 10.45
C LEU A 148 -11.15 -2.82 10.87
N ALA A 149 -10.90 -1.88 9.97
CA ALA A 149 -9.97 -0.79 10.20
C ALA A 149 -10.30 0.07 11.43
N PRO A 150 -11.55 0.49 11.69
CA PRO A 150 -11.85 1.29 12.87
C PRO A 150 -11.48 0.59 14.18
N GLN A 151 -11.76 -0.70 14.30
CA GLN A 151 -11.44 -1.47 15.51
C GLN A 151 -9.94 -1.69 15.68
N VAL A 152 -9.24 -2.03 14.60
CA VAL A 152 -7.79 -2.25 14.64
C VAL A 152 -7.07 -0.95 15.00
N ARG A 153 -7.45 0.16 14.39
CA ARG A 153 -6.87 1.48 14.66
C ARG A 153 -7.14 1.93 16.11
N ALA A 154 -8.35 1.70 16.61
CA ALA A 154 -8.71 2.02 17.99
C ALA A 154 -7.94 1.16 19.01
N ALA A 155 -7.77 -0.12 18.73
CA ALA A 155 -7.00 -1.04 19.59
C ALA A 155 -5.52 -0.64 19.64
N ALA A 156 -4.93 -0.25 18.52
CA ALA A 156 -3.55 0.23 18.47
C ALA A 156 -3.37 1.54 19.25
N ALA A 157 -4.32 2.47 19.16
CA ALA A 157 -4.29 3.73 19.91
C ALA A 157 -4.46 3.54 21.43
N ALA A 158 -5.16 2.48 21.86
CA ALA A 158 -5.39 2.16 23.27
C ALA A 158 -4.22 1.41 23.92
N GLN A 159 -3.27 0.89 23.14
CA GLN A 159 -2.08 0.24 23.70
C GLN A 159 -1.16 1.30 24.28
N PRO A 160 -0.79 1.20 25.60
CA PRO A 160 0.20 2.09 26.16
C PRO A 160 1.52 1.89 25.42
N ALA A 161 2.17 3.01 25.04
CA ALA A 161 3.51 2.95 24.50
C ALA A 161 4.40 2.23 25.53
N GLU A 162 5.03 1.12 25.14
CA GLU A 162 6.04 0.48 25.96
C GLU A 162 7.15 1.51 26.17
N ARG A 163 7.26 1.99 27.41
CA ARG A 163 8.41 2.81 27.79
C ARG A 163 9.59 1.86 27.86
N PRO A 164 10.67 2.09 27.11
CA PRO A 164 11.90 1.37 27.36
C PRO A 164 12.34 1.71 28.79
N GLU A 165 12.49 0.69 29.64
CA GLU A 165 13.15 0.82 30.92
C GLU A 165 14.64 1.12 30.72
#